data_8b80bd5973a47f22a8dedb1250cb8a07
#
_entry.id   8b80bd5973a47f22a8dedb1250cb8a07
#
_cell.length_a   1.000
_cell.length_b   1.000
_cell.length_c   1.000
_cell.angle_alpha   90.00
_cell.angle_beta   90.00
_cell.angle_gamma   90.00
#
_symmetry.space_group_name_H-M   'P 1'
#
loop_
_entity.id
_entity.type
_entity.pdbx_description
1 polymer ?
#
loop_
_entity_poly.entity_id
_entity_poly.type
_entity_poly.pdbx_seq_one_letter_code
_entity_poly.pdbx_strand_id
1 'polypeptide(L)'
;MTKSLAGKTALITGSTSGIGLAYAKTLAAEGANIIINGFGDSAAIEQERQALEQASGAKALYSGHDLTKAAEIEAMMQEAASAFGGVDILINNAGMQHVAPVEDFPVDKWDLIIALNLTSAFHTSRLAIPYMKSKKWGRIIQTASAHSLTASPFKSAYVTAKHGLAGFTKTLGLELATFGITANCISPGYVWTPLVENQIPDTMKARNMTREQVMNDVLLAGQPTKQFVTVDQVAAMALFLCSDAAANITGANMSIDGGWTAQ
;
A
#
# COMPACT_ATOMS: atom_id res chain seq x y z
N MET A 1 -21.18 6.69 -19.05
CA MET A 1 -21.35 5.96 -17.77
C MET A 1 -20.78 6.81 -16.66
N THR A 2 -21.45 6.93 -15.53
CA THR A 2 -20.92 7.61 -14.35
C THR A 2 -19.75 6.80 -13.80
N LYS A 3 -18.61 7.44 -13.54
CA LYS A 3 -17.42 6.81 -12.93
C LYS A 3 -17.78 6.36 -11.51
N SER A 4 -17.36 5.17 -11.11
CA SER A 4 -17.81 4.50 -9.87
C SER A 4 -17.35 5.20 -8.58
N LEU A 5 -16.26 5.97 -8.62
CA LEU A 5 -15.68 6.69 -7.49
C LEU A 5 -15.80 8.21 -7.63
N ALA A 6 -16.66 8.70 -8.53
CA ALA A 6 -16.87 10.14 -8.69
C ALA A 6 -17.28 10.81 -7.37
N GLY A 7 -16.60 11.89 -7.01
CA GLY A 7 -16.81 12.63 -5.76
C GLY A 7 -16.20 12.00 -4.51
N LYS A 8 -15.52 10.85 -4.61
CA LYS A 8 -14.72 10.24 -3.53
C LYS A 8 -13.31 10.80 -3.54
N THR A 9 -12.68 10.85 -2.39
CA THR A 9 -11.28 11.27 -2.23
C THR A 9 -10.45 10.09 -1.72
N ALA A 10 -9.42 9.72 -2.47
CA ALA A 10 -8.48 8.67 -2.13
C ALA A 10 -7.11 9.24 -1.75
N LEU A 11 -6.63 8.91 -0.55
CA LEU A 11 -5.26 9.15 -0.12
C LEU A 11 -4.48 7.84 -0.21
N ILE A 12 -3.37 7.86 -0.96
CA ILE A 12 -2.50 6.70 -1.14
C ILE A 12 -1.10 7.05 -0.67
N THR A 13 -0.60 6.38 0.35
CA THR A 13 0.75 6.61 0.85
C THR A 13 1.78 5.86 0.01
N GLY A 14 2.98 6.44 -0.19
CA GLY A 14 4.03 5.86 -1.02
C GLY A 14 3.60 5.67 -2.47
N SER A 15 2.95 6.67 -3.06
CA SER A 15 2.30 6.58 -4.37
C SER A 15 2.96 7.38 -5.48
N THR A 16 4.20 7.82 -5.29
CA THR A 16 4.99 8.45 -6.36
C THR A 16 5.56 7.44 -7.36
N SER A 17 5.44 6.13 -7.09
CA SER A 17 5.92 5.05 -7.97
C SER A 17 5.27 3.71 -7.63
N GLY A 18 5.56 2.67 -8.45
CA GLY A 18 5.25 1.27 -8.17
C GLY A 18 3.77 0.98 -7.91
N ILE A 19 3.50 0.16 -6.89
CA ILE A 19 2.14 -0.28 -6.53
C ILE A 19 1.27 0.93 -6.15
N GLY A 20 1.81 1.87 -5.36
CA GLY A 20 1.07 3.05 -4.91
C GLY A 20 0.61 3.93 -6.07
N LEU A 21 1.46 4.13 -7.08
CA LEU A 21 1.10 4.87 -8.29
C LEU A 21 0.06 4.12 -9.13
N ALA A 22 0.14 2.80 -9.20
CA ALA A 22 -0.87 2.00 -9.89
C ALA A 22 -2.25 2.11 -9.21
N TYR A 23 -2.30 2.09 -7.88
CA TYR A 23 -3.54 2.40 -7.14
C TYR A 23 -4.09 3.79 -7.51
N ALA A 24 -3.23 4.81 -7.48
CA ALA A 24 -3.63 6.17 -7.79
C ALA A 24 -4.22 6.28 -9.21
N LYS A 25 -3.55 5.69 -10.21
CA LYS A 25 -4.00 5.67 -11.61
C LYS A 25 -5.35 4.95 -11.77
N THR A 26 -5.50 3.79 -11.13
CA THR A 26 -6.72 2.99 -11.21
C THR A 26 -7.93 3.71 -10.57
N LEU A 27 -7.76 4.31 -9.38
CA LEU A 27 -8.83 5.04 -8.72
C LEU A 27 -9.14 6.37 -9.42
N ALA A 28 -8.13 7.05 -10.00
CA ALA A 28 -8.32 8.23 -10.85
C ALA A 28 -9.16 7.92 -12.08
N ALA A 29 -8.90 6.82 -12.77
CA ALA A 29 -9.69 6.40 -13.93
C ALA A 29 -11.18 6.25 -13.59
N GLU A 30 -11.50 5.87 -12.35
CA GLU A 30 -12.86 5.78 -11.81
C GLU A 30 -13.41 7.10 -11.23
N GLY A 31 -12.69 8.22 -11.39
CA GLY A 31 -13.16 9.57 -11.09
C GLY A 31 -12.95 10.04 -9.66
N ALA A 32 -12.12 9.35 -8.87
CA ALA A 32 -11.76 9.81 -7.54
C ALA A 32 -10.85 11.05 -7.60
N ASN A 33 -10.99 11.96 -6.63
CA ASN A 33 -9.91 12.89 -6.28
C ASN A 33 -8.75 12.07 -5.69
N ILE A 34 -7.53 12.43 -6.05
CA ILE A 34 -6.36 11.66 -5.62
C ILE A 34 -5.40 12.52 -4.79
N ILE A 35 -4.94 11.96 -3.67
CA ILE A 35 -3.83 12.53 -2.92
C ILE A 35 -2.70 11.51 -2.98
N ILE A 36 -1.63 11.88 -3.69
CA ILE A 36 -0.39 11.09 -3.73
C ILE A 36 0.58 11.59 -2.67
N ASN A 37 1.28 10.65 -2.04
CA ASN A 37 2.30 10.93 -1.04
C ASN A 37 3.56 10.11 -1.34
N GLY A 38 4.70 10.65 -1.01
CA GLY A 38 6.01 10.00 -1.13
C GLY A 38 7.10 10.99 -1.49
N PHE A 39 8.28 10.47 -1.75
CA PHE A 39 9.46 11.25 -2.13
C PHE A 39 9.88 10.89 -3.55
N GLY A 40 10.68 11.75 -4.18
CA GLY A 40 11.21 11.53 -5.52
C GLY A 40 11.59 12.83 -6.23
N ASP A 41 11.82 12.74 -7.52
CA ASP A 41 12.05 13.90 -8.37
C ASP A 41 10.77 14.75 -8.48
N SER A 42 10.88 16.03 -8.17
CA SER A 42 9.71 16.92 -8.09
C SER A 42 9.02 17.13 -9.44
N ALA A 43 9.78 17.13 -10.55
CA ALA A 43 9.22 17.31 -11.88
C ALA A 43 8.46 16.05 -12.32
N ALA A 44 9.01 14.86 -12.05
CA ALA A 44 8.34 13.60 -12.33
C ALA A 44 7.06 13.44 -11.48
N ILE A 45 7.09 13.80 -10.21
CA ILE A 45 5.92 13.77 -9.33
C ILE A 45 4.82 14.71 -9.85
N GLU A 46 5.17 15.93 -10.24
CA GLU A 46 4.20 16.89 -10.78
C GLU A 46 3.60 16.41 -12.11
N GLN A 47 4.40 15.79 -12.97
CA GLN A 47 3.91 15.19 -14.20
C GLN A 47 2.88 14.07 -13.92
N GLU A 48 3.17 13.18 -12.96
CA GLU A 48 2.21 12.13 -12.56
C GLU A 48 0.96 12.74 -11.93
N ARG A 49 1.08 13.76 -11.08
CA ARG A 49 -0.06 14.45 -10.50
C ARG A 49 -1.00 15.03 -11.58
N GLN A 50 -0.43 15.71 -12.59
CA GLN A 50 -1.19 16.26 -13.70
C GLN A 50 -1.85 15.17 -14.55
N ALA A 51 -1.15 14.06 -14.79
CA ALA A 51 -1.71 12.91 -15.51
C ALA A 51 -2.91 12.30 -14.75
N LEU A 52 -2.86 12.24 -13.42
CA LEU A 52 -3.97 11.78 -12.58
C LEU A 52 -5.18 12.72 -12.68
N GLU A 53 -4.98 14.04 -12.69
CA GLU A 53 -6.07 15.00 -12.89
C GLU A 53 -6.72 14.83 -14.28
N GLN A 54 -5.92 14.67 -15.31
CA GLN A 54 -6.44 14.45 -16.67
C GLN A 54 -7.25 13.15 -16.77
N ALA A 55 -6.76 12.07 -16.18
CA ALA A 55 -7.43 10.77 -16.21
C ALA A 55 -8.73 10.74 -15.39
N SER A 56 -8.72 11.36 -14.21
CA SER A 56 -9.86 11.40 -13.32
C SER A 56 -10.96 12.37 -13.81
N GLY A 57 -10.59 13.48 -14.39
CA GLY A 57 -11.45 14.66 -14.54
C GLY A 57 -11.78 15.31 -13.19
N ALA A 58 -11.03 14.96 -12.14
CA ALA A 58 -11.15 15.46 -10.77
C ALA A 58 -9.81 16.05 -10.33
N LYS A 59 -9.65 16.45 -9.07
CA LYS A 59 -8.42 17.08 -8.58
C LYS A 59 -7.42 16.02 -8.10
N ALA A 60 -6.11 16.29 -8.29
CA ALA A 60 -5.03 15.56 -7.66
C ALA A 60 -4.10 16.48 -6.87
N LEU A 61 -3.74 16.07 -5.66
CA LEU A 61 -2.84 16.77 -4.75
C LEU A 61 -1.60 15.92 -4.50
N TYR A 62 -0.44 16.54 -4.43
CA TYR A 62 0.77 15.92 -3.92
C TYR A 62 1.06 16.41 -2.50
N SER A 63 1.38 15.47 -1.62
CA SER A 63 1.78 15.72 -0.23
C SER A 63 3.13 15.07 0.05
N GLY A 64 4.16 15.87 0.25
CA GLY A 64 5.55 15.42 0.50
C GLY A 64 5.85 15.13 1.98
N HIS A 65 4.86 14.92 2.82
CA HIS A 65 5.02 14.71 4.25
C HIS A 65 5.69 13.38 4.59
N ASP A 66 6.57 13.40 5.59
CA ASP A 66 7.29 12.24 6.10
C ASP A 66 6.40 11.42 7.04
N LEU A 67 6.06 10.22 6.61
CA LEU A 67 5.17 9.31 7.34
C LEU A 67 5.81 8.69 8.60
N THR A 68 7.09 8.90 8.83
CA THR A 68 7.74 8.49 10.08
C THR A 68 7.48 9.46 11.24
N LYS A 69 6.86 10.61 10.95
CA LYS A 69 6.59 11.69 11.90
C LYS A 69 5.09 11.93 12.04
N ALA A 70 4.56 11.67 13.22
CA ALA A 70 3.13 11.81 13.50
C ALA A 70 2.58 13.21 13.18
N ALA A 71 3.35 14.28 13.48
CA ALA A 71 2.94 15.65 13.21
C ALA A 71 2.84 15.95 11.68
N GLU A 72 3.72 15.36 10.87
CA GLU A 72 3.64 15.50 9.41
C GLU A 72 2.46 14.72 8.84
N ILE A 73 2.13 13.55 9.41
CA ILE A 73 0.90 12.83 9.03
C ILE A 73 -0.35 13.65 9.39
N GLU A 74 -0.37 14.32 10.53
CA GLU A 74 -1.48 15.21 10.92
C GLU A 74 -1.61 16.37 9.92
N ALA A 75 -0.50 16.99 9.51
CA ALA A 75 -0.50 18.06 8.51
C ALA A 75 -1.05 17.57 7.16
N MET A 76 -0.59 16.41 6.68
CA MET A 76 -1.09 15.77 5.45
C MET A 76 -2.62 15.55 5.50
N MET A 77 -3.12 15.05 6.62
CA MET A 77 -4.56 14.80 6.78
C MET A 77 -5.37 16.10 6.87
N GLN A 78 -4.81 17.17 7.44
CA GLN A 78 -5.42 18.50 7.44
C GLN A 78 -5.45 19.13 6.04
N GLU A 79 -4.39 18.96 5.24
CA GLU A 79 -4.39 19.35 3.83
C GLU A 79 -5.48 18.62 3.04
N ALA A 80 -5.61 17.32 3.24
CA ALA A 80 -6.67 16.51 2.63
C ALA A 80 -8.06 17.03 3.01
N ALA A 81 -8.27 17.32 4.29
CA ALA A 81 -9.54 17.87 4.78
C ALA A 81 -9.84 19.26 4.20
N SER A 82 -8.84 20.13 4.09
CA SER A 82 -8.98 21.47 3.54
C SER A 82 -9.27 21.44 2.03
N ALA A 83 -8.62 20.56 1.28
CA ALA A 83 -8.76 20.48 -0.17
C ALA A 83 -10.05 19.77 -0.62
N PHE A 84 -10.48 18.73 0.12
CA PHE A 84 -11.52 17.79 -0.31
C PHE A 84 -12.58 17.50 0.76
N GLY A 85 -12.48 18.10 1.93
CA GLY A 85 -13.39 17.85 3.06
C GLY A 85 -12.99 16.61 3.89
N GLY A 86 -12.14 15.73 3.39
CA GLY A 86 -11.65 14.54 4.08
C GLY A 86 -11.28 13.41 3.13
N VAL A 87 -11.01 12.23 3.69
CA VAL A 87 -10.56 11.05 2.97
C VAL A 87 -11.62 9.95 3.03
N ASP A 88 -12.17 9.57 1.89
CA ASP A 88 -13.14 8.46 1.75
C ASP A 88 -12.45 7.10 1.60
N ILE A 89 -11.33 7.07 0.88
CA ILE A 89 -10.54 5.86 0.60
C ILE A 89 -9.12 6.11 1.09
N LEU A 90 -8.66 5.29 2.03
CA LEU A 90 -7.30 5.35 2.55
C LEU A 90 -6.56 4.08 2.14
N ILE A 91 -5.46 4.23 1.37
CA ILE A 91 -4.57 3.11 1.04
C ILE A 91 -3.21 3.35 1.70
N ASN A 92 -2.93 2.60 2.76
CA ASN A 92 -1.63 2.57 3.41
C ASN A 92 -0.71 1.62 2.66
N ASN A 93 0.09 2.19 1.76
CA ASN A 93 0.97 1.43 0.88
C ASN A 93 2.45 1.72 1.15
N ALA A 94 2.81 2.87 1.70
CA ALA A 94 4.20 3.22 2.00
C ALA A 94 4.88 2.12 2.81
N GLY A 95 6.11 1.81 2.45
CA GLY A 95 6.87 0.80 3.17
C GLY A 95 8.29 0.63 2.64
N MET A 96 9.13 0.09 3.50
CA MET A 96 10.50 -0.26 3.20
C MET A 96 10.89 -1.57 3.89
N GLN A 97 12.01 -2.14 3.49
CA GLN A 97 12.59 -3.31 4.16
C GLN A 97 14.11 -3.18 4.28
N HIS A 98 14.65 -3.93 5.23
CA HIS A 98 16.08 -4.20 5.38
C HIS A 98 16.26 -5.69 5.64
N VAL A 99 17.42 -6.23 5.26
CA VAL A 99 17.70 -7.67 5.35
C VAL A 99 18.98 -7.83 6.18
N ALA A 100 18.86 -8.46 7.35
CA ALA A 100 19.98 -8.83 8.21
C ALA A 100 19.55 -9.96 9.17
N PRO A 101 20.49 -10.76 9.70
CA PRO A 101 20.23 -11.63 10.85
C PRO A 101 19.67 -10.82 12.03
N VAL A 102 18.86 -11.44 12.90
CA VAL A 102 18.22 -10.72 14.01
C VAL A 102 19.24 -10.09 14.95
N GLU A 103 20.31 -10.82 15.26
CA GLU A 103 21.41 -10.38 16.14
C GLU A 103 22.22 -9.20 15.58
N ASP A 104 22.27 -9.08 14.24
CA ASP A 104 22.98 -8.02 13.53
C ASP A 104 22.05 -6.95 12.95
N PHE A 105 20.75 -7.04 13.24
CA PHE A 105 19.77 -6.12 12.64
C PHE A 105 19.94 -4.72 13.26
N PRO A 106 20.24 -3.66 12.44
CA PRO A 106 20.43 -2.32 12.97
C PRO A 106 19.16 -1.79 13.64
N VAL A 107 19.28 -1.31 14.88
CA VAL A 107 18.13 -0.84 15.67
C VAL A 107 17.42 0.34 15.00
N ASP A 108 18.17 1.28 14.44
CA ASP A 108 17.64 2.42 13.70
C ASP A 108 16.81 1.98 12.47
N LYS A 109 17.22 0.91 11.79
CA LYS A 109 16.46 0.34 10.67
C LYS A 109 15.20 -0.39 11.13
N TRP A 110 15.28 -1.08 12.27
CA TRP A 110 14.11 -1.68 12.89
C TRP A 110 13.07 -0.62 13.22
N ASP A 111 13.45 0.43 13.97
CA ASP A 111 12.56 1.50 14.38
C ASP A 111 11.94 2.22 13.17
N LEU A 112 12.75 2.51 12.16
CA LEU A 112 12.29 3.15 10.94
C LEU A 112 11.28 2.29 10.17
N ILE A 113 11.52 0.97 10.07
CA ILE A 113 10.60 0.04 9.39
C ILE A 113 9.27 -0.03 10.15
N ILE A 114 9.29 -0.15 11.47
CA ILE A 114 8.07 -0.17 12.28
C ILE A 114 7.32 1.16 12.16
N ALA A 115 8.03 2.28 12.25
CA ALA A 115 7.43 3.59 12.11
C ALA A 115 6.73 3.75 10.74
N LEU A 116 7.43 3.44 9.64
CA LEU A 116 6.91 3.63 8.29
C LEU A 116 5.86 2.58 7.90
N ASN A 117 6.12 1.29 8.16
CA ASN A 117 5.26 0.21 7.64
C ASN A 117 4.03 -0.08 8.51
N LEU A 118 4.04 0.29 9.79
CA LEU A 118 2.96 -0.04 10.73
C LEU A 118 2.41 1.18 11.45
N THR A 119 3.26 1.95 12.15
CA THR A 119 2.80 3.07 12.97
C THR A 119 2.17 4.17 12.12
N SER A 120 2.69 4.43 10.92
CA SER A 120 2.09 5.39 9.98
C SER A 120 0.65 5.01 9.60
N ALA A 121 0.41 3.72 9.34
CA ALA A 121 -0.92 3.21 9.01
C ALA A 121 -1.93 3.38 10.17
N PHE A 122 -1.48 3.25 11.41
CA PHE A 122 -2.29 3.60 12.58
C PHE A 122 -2.63 5.10 12.57
N HIS A 123 -1.65 5.98 12.39
CA HIS A 123 -1.88 7.43 12.43
C HIS A 123 -2.80 7.91 11.30
N THR A 124 -2.59 7.47 10.06
CA THR A 124 -3.46 7.83 8.93
C THR A 124 -4.88 7.32 9.14
N SER A 125 -5.04 6.07 9.61
CA SER A 125 -6.35 5.47 9.85
C SER A 125 -7.11 6.21 10.97
N ARG A 126 -6.47 6.47 12.13
CA ARG A 126 -7.13 7.18 13.25
C ARG A 126 -7.64 8.57 12.85
N LEU A 127 -6.97 9.23 11.90
CA LEU A 127 -7.32 10.57 11.43
C LEU A 127 -8.37 10.55 10.31
N ALA A 128 -8.44 9.49 9.49
CA ALA A 128 -9.45 9.34 8.46
C ALA A 128 -10.81 8.87 9.00
N ILE A 129 -10.81 8.01 10.01
CA ILE A 129 -12.02 7.35 10.56
C ILE A 129 -13.13 8.32 10.99
N PRO A 130 -12.87 9.45 11.69
CA PRO A 130 -13.94 10.36 12.08
C PRO A 130 -14.73 10.91 10.91
N TYR A 131 -14.06 11.28 9.82
CA TYR A 131 -14.72 11.73 8.59
C TYR A 131 -15.51 10.60 7.95
N MET A 132 -14.93 9.40 7.78
CA MET A 132 -15.62 8.24 7.22
C MET A 132 -16.87 7.89 8.02
N LYS A 133 -16.82 7.94 9.36
CA LYS A 133 -17.98 7.72 10.25
C LYS A 133 -19.07 8.75 10.01
N SER A 134 -18.73 10.03 9.84
CA SER A 134 -19.71 11.10 9.53
C SER A 134 -20.42 10.88 8.20
N LYS A 135 -19.73 10.28 7.22
CA LYS A 135 -20.26 9.93 5.90
C LYS A 135 -20.97 8.59 5.85
N LYS A 136 -20.85 7.76 6.91
CA LYS A 136 -21.32 6.37 6.95
C LYS A 136 -20.81 5.56 5.76
N TRP A 137 -19.61 5.87 5.31
CA TRP A 137 -18.93 5.20 4.20
C TRP A 137 -17.42 5.41 4.31
N GLY A 138 -16.66 4.37 4.07
CA GLY A 138 -15.21 4.44 4.02
C GLY A 138 -14.57 3.14 3.56
N ARG A 139 -13.38 3.24 2.99
CA ARG A 139 -12.58 2.08 2.57
C ARG A 139 -11.15 2.28 3.06
N ILE A 140 -10.68 1.37 3.91
CA ILE A 140 -9.30 1.34 4.40
C ILE A 140 -8.63 0.09 3.83
N ILE A 141 -7.54 0.28 3.09
CA ILE A 141 -6.78 -0.80 2.49
C ILE A 141 -5.34 -0.71 2.98
N GLN A 142 -4.85 -1.82 3.53
CA GLN A 142 -3.46 -1.96 3.94
C GLN A 142 -2.71 -2.77 2.88
N THR A 143 -1.69 -2.21 2.24
CA THR A 143 -0.77 -2.99 1.41
C THR A 143 0.14 -3.80 2.34
N ALA A 144 -0.30 -5.01 2.65
CA ALA A 144 0.46 -5.94 3.46
C ALA A 144 1.55 -6.66 2.61
N SER A 145 1.59 -7.96 2.63
CA SER A 145 2.52 -8.82 1.87
C SER A 145 2.14 -10.28 2.12
N ALA A 146 2.59 -11.21 1.31
CA ALA A 146 2.65 -12.63 1.68
C ALA A 146 3.29 -12.81 3.07
N HIS A 147 4.23 -11.94 3.43
CA HIS A 147 4.84 -11.86 4.76
C HIS A 147 3.93 -11.35 5.89
N SER A 148 2.66 -11.16 5.66
CA SER A 148 1.64 -10.99 6.70
C SER A 148 0.97 -12.31 7.11
N LEU A 149 1.26 -13.39 6.37
CA LEU A 149 0.73 -14.73 6.55
C LEU A 149 1.83 -15.79 6.73
N THR A 150 3.03 -15.51 6.25
CA THR A 150 4.22 -16.37 6.38
C THR A 150 5.44 -15.54 6.70
N ALA A 151 6.58 -16.18 6.95
CA ALA A 151 7.84 -15.50 7.27
C ALA A 151 8.94 -15.82 6.27
N SER A 152 9.99 -15.04 6.29
CA SER A 152 11.28 -15.34 5.65
C SER A 152 12.41 -14.96 6.59
N PRO A 153 13.53 -15.72 6.59
CA PRO A 153 14.69 -15.36 7.38
C PRO A 153 15.23 -13.97 6.97
N PHE A 154 15.88 -13.32 7.90
CA PHE A 154 16.58 -12.05 7.72
C PHE A 154 15.69 -10.83 7.47
N LYS A 155 14.36 -10.93 7.64
CA LYS A 155 13.38 -9.87 7.43
C LYS A 155 12.55 -9.57 8.68
N SER A 156 13.15 -9.66 9.86
CA SER A 156 12.43 -9.60 11.15
C SER A 156 11.52 -8.39 11.29
N ALA A 157 12.01 -7.17 11.10
CA ALA A 157 11.22 -5.95 11.21
C ALA A 157 10.08 -5.89 10.19
N TYR A 158 10.36 -6.26 8.93
CA TYR A 158 9.36 -6.24 7.86
C TYR A 158 8.24 -7.25 8.10
N VAL A 159 8.59 -8.49 8.45
CA VAL A 159 7.61 -9.55 8.77
C VAL A 159 6.75 -9.14 9.97
N THR A 160 7.37 -8.60 11.03
CA THR A 160 6.65 -8.09 12.20
C THR A 160 5.66 -7.01 11.81
N ALA A 161 6.09 -6.00 11.05
CA ALA A 161 5.23 -4.91 10.62
C ALA A 161 4.05 -5.41 9.76
N LYS A 162 4.29 -6.33 8.82
CA LYS A 162 3.25 -6.84 7.92
C LYS A 162 2.24 -7.75 8.64
N HIS A 163 2.68 -8.57 9.60
CA HIS A 163 1.77 -9.30 10.51
C HIS A 163 0.98 -8.33 11.41
N GLY A 164 1.64 -7.27 11.91
CA GLY A 164 0.98 -6.21 12.68
C GLY A 164 -0.13 -5.51 11.89
N LEU A 165 0.09 -5.21 10.60
CA LEU A 165 -0.95 -4.66 9.72
C LEU A 165 -2.15 -5.60 9.57
N ALA A 166 -1.93 -6.91 9.43
CA ALA A 166 -3.01 -7.88 9.34
C ALA A 166 -3.84 -7.93 10.63
N GLY A 167 -3.19 -7.90 11.80
CA GLY A 167 -3.86 -7.80 13.09
C GLY A 167 -4.65 -6.49 13.26
N PHE A 168 -4.04 -5.37 12.92
CA PHE A 168 -4.67 -4.05 12.96
C PHE A 168 -5.89 -3.97 12.04
N THR A 169 -5.79 -4.53 10.83
CA THR A 169 -6.90 -4.59 9.87
C THR A 169 -8.11 -5.34 10.41
N LYS A 170 -7.89 -6.47 11.10
CA LYS A 170 -8.99 -7.24 11.75
C LYS A 170 -9.69 -6.40 12.81
N THR A 171 -8.93 -5.70 13.65
CA THR A 171 -9.47 -4.79 14.66
C THR A 171 -10.32 -3.70 14.03
N LEU A 172 -9.79 -3.01 13.01
CA LEU A 172 -10.54 -1.99 12.29
C LEU A 172 -11.82 -2.54 11.65
N GLY A 173 -11.74 -3.75 11.05
CA GLY A 173 -12.90 -4.40 10.45
C GLY A 173 -14.03 -4.63 11.44
N LEU A 174 -13.72 -5.00 12.69
CA LEU A 174 -14.71 -5.19 13.76
C LEU A 174 -15.24 -3.85 14.29
N GLU A 175 -14.37 -2.90 14.59
CA GLU A 175 -14.76 -1.60 15.17
C GLU A 175 -15.59 -0.74 14.24
N LEU A 176 -15.42 -0.89 12.92
CA LEU A 176 -16.00 -0.01 11.91
C LEU A 176 -17.17 -0.64 11.15
N ALA A 177 -17.48 -1.89 11.37
CA ALA A 177 -18.49 -2.65 10.62
C ALA A 177 -19.88 -1.98 10.58
N THR A 178 -20.32 -1.40 11.70
CA THR A 178 -21.65 -0.76 11.80
C THR A 178 -21.70 0.65 11.20
N PHE A 179 -20.56 1.19 10.74
CA PHE A 179 -20.48 2.54 10.19
C PHE A 179 -20.41 2.58 8.64
N GLY A 180 -20.59 1.43 7.98
CA GLY A 180 -20.45 1.35 6.52
C GLY A 180 -19.01 1.47 6.03
N ILE A 181 -18.05 1.24 6.91
CA ILE A 181 -16.60 1.32 6.62
C ILE A 181 -16.03 -0.09 6.60
N THR A 182 -15.26 -0.41 5.56
CA THR A 182 -14.52 -1.68 5.48
C THR A 182 -13.02 -1.44 5.63
N ALA A 183 -12.32 -2.39 6.25
CA ALA A 183 -10.87 -2.38 6.39
C ALA A 183 -10.31 -3.74 5.96
N ASN A 184 -9.43 -3.78 4.95
CA ASN A 184 -8.88 -5.01 4.41
C ASN A 184 -7.39 -4.89 4.09
N CYS A 185 -6.68 -6.03 4.13
CA CYS A 185 -5.33 -6.17 3.59
C CYS A 185 -5.36 -6.67 2.15
N ILE A 186 -4.45 -6.17 1.34
CA ILE A 186 -3.99 -6.83 0.11
C ILE A 186 -2.58 -7.34 0.39
N SER A 187 -2.34 -8.62 0.18
CA SER A 187 -1.08 -9.30 0.49
C SER A 187 -0.44 -9.84 -0.79
N PRO A 188 0.33 -9.01 -1.50
CA PRO A 188 1.03 -9.45 -2.69
C PRO A 188 2.21 -10.38 -2.35
N GLY A 189 2.52 -11.29 -3.27
CA GLY A 189 3.82 -11.92 -3.37
C GLY A 189 4.86 -10.95 -3.95
N TYR A 190 5.80 -11.47 -4.75
CA TYR A 190 6.73 -10.61 -5.48
C TYR A 190 6.01 -9.90 -6.62
N VAL A 191 5.99 -8.57 -6.55
CA VAL A 191 5.42 -7.69 -7.58
C VAL A 191 6.56 -7.14 -8.42
N TRP A 192 6.43 -7.21 -9.76
CA TRP A 192 7.41 -6.61 -10.64
C TRP A 192 7.39 -5.09 -10.52
N THR A 193 8.45 -4.54 -9.96
CA THR A 193 8.62 -3.10 -9.73
C THR A 193 10.08 -2.73 -9.98
N PRO A 194 10.41 -1.45 -10.22
CA PRO A 194 11.80 -1.00 -10.31
C PRO A 194 12.65 -1.41 -9.10
N LEU A 195 12.05 -1.44 -7.90
CA LEU A 195 12.73 -1.88 -6.68
C LEU A 195 13.19 -3.35 -6.79
N VAL A 196 12.35 -4.23 -7.30
CA VAL A 196 12.68 -5.65 -7.49
C VAL A 196 13.69 -5.81 -8.62
N GLU A 197 13.50 -5.13 -9.72
CA GLU A 197 14.41 -5.20 -10.87
C GLU A 197 15.83 -4.76 -10.51
N ASN A 198 15.96 -3.68 -9.75
CA ASN A 198 17.26 -3.15 -9.32
C ASN A 198 18.02 -4.07 -8.34
N GLN A 199 17.34 -5.02 -7.68
CA GLN A 199 17.99 -6.00 -6.78
C GLN A 199 18.61 -7.18 -7.54
N ILE A 200 18.24 -7.41 -8.79
CA ILE A 200 18.68 -8.58 -9.55
C ILE A 200 20.20 -8.60 -9.77
N PRO A 201 20.85 -7.52 -10.24
CA PRO A 201 22.31 -7.53 -10.50
C PRO A 201 23.13 -7.85 -9.25
N ASP A 202 22.78 -7.27 -8.11
CA ASP A 202 23.47 -7.51 -6.85
C ASP A 202 23.30 -8.96 -6.38
N THR A 203 22.10 -9.51 -6.53
CA THR A 203 21.82 -10.91 -6.20
C THR A 203 22.57 -11.87 -7.13
N MET A 204 22.64 -11.58 -8.42
CA MET A 204 23.45 -12.35 -9.38
C MET A 204 24.89 -12.42 -8.94
N LYS A 205 25.47 -11.27 -8.58
CA LYS A 205 26.87 -11.17 -8.12
C LYS A 205 27.09 -11.91 -6.79
N ALA A 206 26.23 -11.68 -5.82
CA ALA A 206 26.37 -12.25 -4.47
C ALA A 206 26.22 -13.78 -4.44
N ARG A 207 25.40 -14.33 -5.35
CA ARG A 207 25.10 -15.77 -5.40
C ARG A 207 25.76 -16.52 -6.56
N ASN A 208 26.52 -15.81 -7.42
CA ASN A 208 27.10 -16.34 -8.66
C ASN A 208 26.06 -17.07 -9.52
N MET A 209 24.91 -16.39 -9.75
CA MET A 209 23.76 -16.92 -10.47
C MET A 209 23.49 -16.09 -11.74
N THR A 210 22.89 -16.73 -12.74
CA THR A 210 22.34 -16.00 -13.91
C THR A 210 21.09 -15.20 -13.51
N ARG A 211 20.69 -14.22 -14.33
CA ARG A 211 19.44 -13.47 -14.14
C ARG A 211 18.22 -14.40 -14.03
N GLU A 212 18.15 -15.40 -14.89
CA GLU A 212 17.06 -16.39 -14.90
C GLU A 212 17.00 -17.21 -13.61
N GLN A 213 18.17 -17.69 -13.13
CA GLN A 213 18.27 -18.39 -11.84
C GLN A 213 17.85 -17.49 -10.68
N VAL A 214 18.28 -16.23 -10.65
CA VAL A 214 17.83 -15.29 -9.61
C VAL A 214 16.31 -15.10 -9.63
N MET A 215 15.73 -14.97 -10.81
CA MET A 215 14.28 -14.80 -10.94
C MET A 215 13.53 -16.05 -10.48
N ASN A 216 13.90 -17.23 -10.95
CA ASN A 216 13.15 -18.47 -10.74
C ASN A 216 13.43 -19.11 -9.36
N ASP A 217 14.71 -19.14 -8.94
CA ASP A 217 15.15 -19.93 -7.79
C ASP A 217 15.31 -19.08 -6.52
N VAL A 218 15.30 -17.75 -6.64
CA VAL A 218 15.38 -16.83 -5.51
C VAL A 218 14.09 -16.02 -5.35
N LEU A 219 13.72 -15.21 -6.36
CA LEU A 219 12.57 -14.31 -6.24
C LEU A 219 11.25 -15.07 -6.34
N LEU A 220 11.10 -15.94 -7.33
CA LEU A 220 9.87 -16.70 -7.56
C LEU A 220 9.88 -18.08 -6.91
N ALA A 221 10.90 -18.40 -6.09
CA ALA A 221 10.99 -19.69 -5.42
C ALA A 221 9.73 -20.01 -4.59
N GLY A 222 9.21 -19.02 -3.86
CA GLY A 222 8.03 -19.16 -3.02
C GLY A 222 6.69 -19.07 -3.78
N GLN A 223 6.67 -18.66 -5.05
CA GLN A 223 5.44 -18.52 -5.83
C GLN A 223 5.23 -19.72 -6.77
N PRO A 224 4.30 -20.65 -6.48
CA PRO A 224 4.04 -21.80 -7.33
C PRO A 224 3.73 -21.47 -8.80
N THR A 225 3.08 -20.33 -9.06
CA THR A 225 2.80 -19.89 -10.43
C THR A 225 4.04 -19.50 -11.23
N LYS A 226 5.20 -19.29 -10.56
CA LYS A 226 6.46 -18.81 -11.18
C LYS A 226 6.28 -17.53 -12.00
N GLN A 227 5.34 -16.70 -11.62
CA GLN A 227 5.06 -15.41 -12.27
C GLN A 227 5.07 -14.31 -11.24
N PHE A 228 5.63 -13.15 -11.61
CA PHE A 228 5.50 -11.95 -10.81
C PHE A 228 4.05 -11.46 -10.85
N VAL A 229 3.57 -10.99 -9.72
CA VAL A 229 2.33 -10.22 -9.67
C VAL A 229 2.58 -8.86 -10.36
N THR A 230 1.62 -8.37 -11.11
CA THR A 230 1.72 -7.03 -11.72
C THR A 230 1.12 -5.98 -10.79
N VAL A 231 1.59 -4.73 -10.92
CA VAL A 231 1.01 -3.61 -10.16
C VAL A 231 -0.46 -3.40 -10.50
N ASP A 232 -0.86 -3.67 -11.75
CA ASP A 232 -2.25 -3.55 -12.21
C ASP A 232 -3.16 -4.60 -11.57
N GLN A 233 -2.68 -5.84 -11.38
CA GLN A 233 -3.44 -6.88 -10.67
C GLN A 233 -3.71 -6.47 -9.22
N VAL A 234 -2.71 -5.89 -8.54
CA VAL A 234 -2.86 -5.40 -7.17
C VAL A 234 -3.83 -4.21 -7.13
N ALA A 235 -3.74 -3.29 -8.08
CA ALA A 235 -4.62 -2.14 -8.18
C ALA A 235 -6.08 -2.51 -8.51
N ALA A 236 -6.29 -3.50 -9.38
CA ALA A 236 -7.62 -4.02 -9.68
C ALA A 236 -8.31 -4.63 -8.44
N MET A 237 -7.55 -5.34 -7.58
CA MET A 237 -8.08 -5.85 -6.32
C MET A 237 -8.48 -4.70 -5.37
N ALA A 238 -7.69 -3.63 -5.30
CA ALA A 238 -8.05 -2.47 -4.50
C ALA A 238 -9.32 -1.78 -5.01
N LEU A 239 -9.46 -1.64 -6.33
CA LEU A 239 -10.68 -1.09 -6.93
C LEU A 239 -11.90 -1.95 -6.59
N PHE A 240 -11.79 -3.27 -6.69
CA PHE A 240 -12.85 -4.19 -6.26
C PHE A 240 -13.23 -3.97 -4.79
N LEU A 241 -12.25 -3.89 -3.88
CA LEU A 241 -12.49 -3.64 -2.45
C LEU A 241 -13.12 -2.26 -2.17
N CYS A 242 -12.98 -1.29 -3.07
CA CYS A 242 -13.65 0.01 -2.99
C CYS A 242 -15.10 -0.02 -3.48
N SER A 243 -15.52 -1.06 -4.20
CA SER A 243 -16.86 -1.17 -4.78
C SER A 243 -17.92 -1.59 -3.76
N ASP A 244 -19.20 -1.41 -4.12
CA ASP A 244 -20.34 -1.88 -3.32
C ASP A 244 -20.41 -3.42 -3.28
N ALA A 245 -19.90 -4.11 -4.29
CA ALA A 245 -19.81 -5.58 -4.31
C ALA A 245 -18.96 -6.12 -3.16
N ALA A 246 -18.01 -5.34 -2.63
CA ALA A 246 -17.16 -5.69 -1.52
C ALA A 246 -17.63 -5.14 -0.15
N ALA A 247 -18.84 -4.59 -0.06
CA ALA A 247 -19.33 -3.92 1.17
C ALA A 247 -19.37 -4.81 2.41
N ASN A 248 -19.43 -6.13 2.23
CA ASN A 248 -19.40 -7.11 3.32
C ASN A 248 -18.02 -7.82 3.46
N ILE A 249 -16.99 -7.36 2.75
CA ILE A 249 -15.62 -7.84 2.92
C ILE A 249 -14.91 -6.86 3.85
N THR A 250 -14.71 -7.26 5.11
CA THR A 250 -14.00 -6.47 6.11
C THR A 250 -13.18 -7.36 7.05
N GLY A 251 -12.05 -6.89 7.50
CA GLY A 251 -11.08 -7.66 8.30
C GLY A 251 -10.35 -8.76 7.50
N ALA A 252 -10.52 -8.81 6.21
CA ALA A 252 -9.94 -9.85 5.35
C ALA A 252 -8.49 -9.55 4.99
N ASN A 253 -7.74 -10.63 4.73
CA ASN A 253 -6.40 -10.57 4.17
C ASN A 253 -6.41 -11.26 2.80
N MET A 254 -6.43 -10.47 1.74
CA MET A 254 -6.59 -10.91 0.36
C MET A 254 -5.23 -11.20 -0.26
N SER A 255 -4.87 -12.48 -0.36
CA SER A 255 -3.61 -12.91 -1.01
C SER A 255 -3.69 -12.75 -2.52
N ILE A 256 -2.62 -12.19 -3.09
CA ILE A 256 -2.35 -12.15 -4.52
C ILE A 256 -0.85 -12.48 -4.71
N ASP A 257 -0.49 -13.73 -4.46
CA ASP A 257 0.89 -14.17 -4.21
C ASP A 257 1.31 -15.40 -5.02
N GLY A 258 0.54 -15.74 -6.04
CA GLY A 258 0.81 -16.89 -6.91
C GLY A 258 0.79 -18.23 -6.18
N GLY A 259 0.06 -18.33 -5.05
CA GLY A 259 -0.07 -19.54 -4.26
C GLY A 259 1.00 -19.70 -3.16
N TRP A 260 1.82 -18.68 -2.92
CA TRP A 260 2.90 -18.76 -1.93
C TRP A 260 2.40 -19.14 -0.54
N THR A 261 1.31 -18.53 -0.08
CA THR A 261 0.78 -18.75 1.28
C THR A 261 -0.27 -19.87 1.37
N ALA A 262 -0.50 -20.62 0.31
CA ALA A 262 -1.43 -21.74 0.26
C ALA A 262 -0.79 -23.10 0.63
N GLN A 263 0.50 -23.12 0.97
CA GLN A 263 1.28 -24.32 1.27
C GLN A 263 1.92 -24.25 2.67
#